data_fc3869c97f0c9656a265e5386092bb4c
#
_entry.id   fc3869c97f0c9656a265e5386092bb4c
#
_cell.length_a   1.000
_cell.length_b   1.000
_cell.length_c   1.000
_cell.angle_alpha   90.00
_cell.angle_beta   90.00
_cell.angle_gamma   90.00
#
_symmetry.space_group_name_H-M   'P 1'
#
loop_
_entity.id
_entity.type
_entity.pdbx_description
1 polymer ?
#
loop_
_entity_poly.entity_id
_entity_poly.type
_entity_poly.pdbx_seq_one_letter_code
_entity_poly.pdbx_strand_id
1 'polypeptide(L)'
;MTTSEQNLQAVSAQSPSTEDIITNKLVEDATTINLIGEIETVVTSMAIDQKVMVAQGEEGHLWKFNYGSVEVFVQLTGTTDDDTLSVWSFVMQLPAKNEPQLMRKLLEMNASATFESRFGIVNDQVVVIATRTVADLSPTEISRTITIVATIADDNDDALQAEYGQ
;
A
#
# COMPACT_ATOMS: atom_id res chain seq x y z
N MET A 1 55.59 16.97 -29.20
CA MET A 1 54.78 17.64 -28.16
C MET A 1 53.48 18.07 -28.84
N THR A 2 52.46 17.28 -28.71
CA THR A 2 51.11 17.56 -29.25
C THR A 2 50.14 17.59 -28.09
N THR A 3 49.68 18.76 -27.75
CA THR A 3 48.73 19.03 -26.70
C THR A 3 47.33 18.74 -27.22
N SER A 4 46.65 17.71 -26.67
CA SER A 4 45.25 17.43 -26.93
C SER A 4 44.39 18.37 -26.12
N GLU A 5 43.74 19.31 -26.78
CA GLU A 5 42.66 20.10 -26.21
C GLU A 5 41.38 19.22 -26.12
N GLN A 6 40.99 18.88 -24.93
CA GLN A 6 39.67 18.27 -24.67
C GLN A 6 38.61 19.36 -24.73
N ASN A 7 37.76 19.28 -25.74
CA ASN A 7 36.59 20.13 -25.94
C ASN A 7 35.49 19.69 -25.00
N LEU A 8 35.33 20.37 -23.86
CA LEU A 8 34.20 20.23 -22.95
C LEU A 8 33.00 20.98 -23.54
N GLN A 9 32.13 20.23 -24.23
CA GLN A 9 30.82 20.76 -24.61
C GLN A 9 29.94 20.91 -23.37
N ALA A 10 29.65 22.14 -23.00
CA ALA A 10 28.67 22.47 -21.98
C ALA A 10 27.28 22.04 -22.50
N VAL A 11 26.66 21.07 -21.83
CA VAL A 11 25.26 20.70 -22.02
C VAL A 11 24.42 21.82 -21.42
N SER A 12 23.88 22.68 -22.26
CA SER A 12 22.92 23.69 -21.89
C SER A 12 21.61 23.00 -21.48
N ALA A 13 21.28 23.04 -20.19
CA ALA A 13 19.99 22.62 -19.69
C ALA A 13 18.94 23.61 -20.24
N GLN A 14 18.19 23.18 -21.25
CA GLN A 14 17.03 23.93 -21.73
C GLN A 14 15.91 23.78 -20.71
N SER A 15 15.36 24.93 -20.27
CA SER A 15 14.13 24.93 -19.47
C SER A 15 12.99 24.33 -20.30
N PRO A 16 12.13 23.49 -19.68
CA PRO A 16 11.03 22.86 -20.40
C PRO A 16 10.10 23.90 -21.00
N SER A 17 9.60 23.63 -22.20
CA SER A 17 8.63 24.50 -22.88
C SER A 17 7.28 24.48 -22.15
N THR A 18 6.44 25.49 -22.39
CA THR A 18 5.08 25.52 -21.82
C THR A 18 4.26 24.30 -22.28
N GLU A 19 4.50 23.81 -23.50
CA GLU A 19 3.86 22.60 -24.03
C GLU A 19 4.32 21.33 -23.29
N ASP A 20 5.61 21.22 -22.93
CA ASP A 20 6.13 20.10 -22.16
C ASP A 20 5.54 20.09 -20.74
N ILE A 21 5.39 21.28 -20.12
CA ILE A 21 4.80 21.40 -18.78
C ILE A 21 3.31 21.00 -18.81
N ILE A 22 2.56 21.44 -19.82
CA ILE A 22 1.13 21.11 -19.98
C ILE A 22 0.97 19.61 -20.25
N THR A 23 1.80 19.04 -21.12
CA THR A 23 1.76 17.61 -21.45
C THR A 23 2.08 16.74 -20.23
N ASN A 24 3.13 17.08 -19.47
CA ASN A 24 3.49 16.38 -18.24
C ASN A 24 2.37 16.45 -17.21
N LYS A 25 1.75 17.62 -17.03
CA LYS A 25 0.63 17.78 -16.09
C LYS A 25 -0.59 16.95 -16.51
N LEU A 26 -0.91 16.89 -17.80
CA LEU A 26 -2.02 16.06 -18.30
C LEU A 26 -1.74 14.56 -18.14
N VAL A 27 -0.48 14.12 -18.26
CA VAL A 27 -0.07 12.74 -18.04
C VAL A 27 -0.14 12.41 -16.54
N GLU A 28 0.31 13.31 -15.67
CA GLU A 28 0.21 13.15 -14.21
C GLU A 28 -1.26 13.06 -13.78
N ASP A 29 -2.13 13.95 -14.25
CA ASP A 29 -3.57 13.93 -13.96
C ASP A 29 -4.25 12.64 -14.47
N ALA A 30 -3.87 12.15 -15.65
CA ALA A 30 -4.39 10.89 -16.20
C ALA A 30 -3.92 9.68 -15.38
N THR A 31 -2.66 9.68 -14.93
CA THR A 31 -2.10 8.61 -14.06
C THR A 31 -2.79 8.60 -12.69
N THR A 32 -3.04 9.77 -12.13
CA THR A 32 -3.78 9.94 -10.86
C THR A 32 -5.18 9.32 -10.93
N ILE A 33 -5.93 9.66 -11.98
CA ILE A 33 -7.29 9.13 -12.20
C ILE A 33 -7.23 7.60 -12.34
N ASN A 34 -6.22 7.06 -13.01
CA ASN A 34 -6.08 5.62 -13.21
C ASN A 34 -5.84 4.89 -11.89
N LEU A 35 -4.90 5.33 -11.05
CA LEU A 35 -4.59 4.69 -9.76
C LEU A 35 -5.80 4.65 -8.82
N ILE A 36 -6.51 5.77 -8.67
CA ILE A 36 -7.73 5.84 -7.86
C ILE A 36 -8.81 4.91 -8.40
N GLY A 37 -9.07 4.96 -9.70
CA GLY A 37 -10.06 4.10 -10.35
C GLY A 37 -9.73 2.61 -10.25
N GLU A 38 -8.46 2.23 -10.35
CA GLU A 38 -8.00 0.86 -10.17
C GLU A 38 -8.22 0.38 -8.73
N ILE A 39 -7.85 1.20 -7.73
CA ILE A 39 -8.09 0.88 -6.32
C ILE A 39 -9.60 0.70 -6.08
N GLU A 40 -10.44 1.63 -6.54
CA GLU A 40 -11.89 1.57 -6.37
C GLU A 40 -12.50 0.32 -7.02
N THR A 41 -12.01 -0.06 -8.20
CA THR A 41 -12.44 -1.28 -8.89
C THR A 41 -12.12 -2.52 -8.05
N VAL A 42 -10.91 -2.62 -7.53
CA VAL A 42 -10.47 -3.76 -6.72
C VAL A 42 -11.26 -3.82 -5.41
N VAL A 43 -11.31 -2.73 -4.63
CA VAL A 43 -11.98 -2.74 -3.32
C VAL A 43 -13.48 -3.00 -3.44
N THR A 44 -14.13 -2.46 -4.48
CA THR A 44 -15.55 -2.73 -4.74
C THR A 44 -15.81 -4.18 -5.10
N SER A 45 -14.92 -4.82 -5.86
CA SER A 45 -15.04 -6.23 -6.23
C SER A 45 -14.84 -7.18 -5.05
N MET A 46 -14.07 -6.77 -4.04
CA MET A 46 -13.74 -7.57 -2.86
C MET A 46 -14.71 -7.39 -1.69
N ALA A 47 -15.36 -6.24 -1.59
CA ALA A 47 -16.27 -5.92 -0.48
C ALA A 47 -17.47 -6.86 -0.45
N ILE A 48 -17.69 -7.55 0.68
CA ILE A 48 -18.78 -8.55 0.84
C ILE A 48 -20.16 -7.94 0.61
N ASP A 49 -20.39 -6.76 1.13
CA ASP A 49 -21.68 -6.05 1.08
C ASP A 49 -21.70 -4.96 0.00
N GLN A 50 -20.67 -4.93 -0.87
CA GLN A 50 -20.43 -3.90 -1.88
C GLN A 50 -20.38 -2.47 -1.29
N LYS A 51 -20.13 -2.36 0.02
CA LYS A 51 -19.99 -1.08 0.70
C LYS A 51 -18.53 -0.75 0.89
N VAL A 52 -18.13 0.35 0.28
CA VAL A 52 -16.81 0.94 0.42
C VAL A 52 -16.98 2.35 1.00
N MET A 53 -16.34 2.61 2.12
CA MET A 53 -16.26 3.97 2.68
C MET A 53 -15.02 4.64 2.10
N VAL A 54 -15.18 5.86 1.62
CA VAL A 54 -14.09 6.66 1.05
C VAL A 54 -13.97 7.96 1.82
N ALA A 55 -12.76 8.28 2.26
CA ALA A 55 -12.41 9.57 2.82
C ALA A 55 -11.28 10.19 1.99
N GLN A 56 -11.40 11.47 1.72
CA GLN A 56 -10.38 12.27 1.02
C GLN A 56 -10.00 13.47 1.89
N GLY A 57 -8.72 13.70 2.05
CA GLY A 57 -8.19 14.78 2.87
C GLY A 57 -6.76 15.14 2.50
N GLU A 58 -6.10 15.89 3.37
CA GLU A 58 -4.70 16.32 3.18
C GLU A 58 -3.72 15.13 3.13
N GLU A 59 -4.07 14.01 3.74
CA GLU A 59 -3.27 12.77 3.74
C GLU A 59 -3.60 11.83 2.56
N GLY A 60 -4.28 12.31 1.53
CA GLY A 60 -4.67 11.57 0.34
C GLY A 60 -6.04 10.91 0.43
N HIS A 61 -6.15 9.73 -0.16
CA HIS A 61 -7.38 8.94 -0.19
C HIS A 61 -7.30 7.74 0.75
N LEU A 62 -8.35 7.48 1.48
CA LEU A 62 -8.50 6.31 2.34
C LEU A 62 -9.79 5.57 1.99
N TRP A 63 -9.69 4.30 1.64
CA TRP A 63 -10.83 3.39 1.46
C TRP A 63 -10.88 2.39 2.61
N LYS A 64 -12.09 2.04 3.00
CA LYS A 64 -12.37 1.03 4.02
C LYS A 64 -13.49 0.13 3.52
N PHE A 65 -13.31 -1.18 3.63
CA PHE A 65 -14.31 -2.17 3.25
C PHE A 65 -14.22 -3.43 4.12
N ASN A 66 -15.27 -4.24 4.13
CA ASN A 66 -15.29 -5.51 4.83
C ASN A 66 -14.92 -6.65 3.87
N TYR A 67 -14.04 -7.53 4.32
CA TYR A 67 -13.64 -8.75 3.64
C TYR A 67 -13.62 -9.91 4.65
N GLY A 68 -14.42 -10.97 4.42
CA GLY A 68 -14.58 -12.03 5.41
C GLY A 68 -15.00 -11.46 6.77
N SER A 69 -14.25 -11.78 7.81
CA SER A 69 -14.45 -11.31 9.19
C SER A 69 -13.73 -10.00 9.51
N VAL A 70 -12.91 -9.47 8.59
CA VAL A 70 -12.03 -8.33 8.85
C VAL A 70 -12.43 -7.05 8.11
N GLU A 71 -12.04 -5.90 8.67
CA GLU A 71 -12.04 -4.61 7.98
C GLU A 71 -10.68 -4.37 7.33
N VAL A 72 -10.69 -4.01 6.05
CA VAL A 72 -9.49 -3.69 5.28
C VAL A 72 -9.45 -2.20 4.96
N PHE A 73 -8.28 -1.61 5.15
CA PHE A 73 -7.99 -0.21 4.87
C PHE A 73 -6.98 -0.12 3.75
N VAL A 74 -7.22 0.79 2.82
CA VAL A 74 -6.32 1.11 1.71
C VAL A 74 -6.10 2.61 1.71
N GLN A 75 -4.85 3.06 1.81
CA GLN A 75 -4.49 4.47 1.76
C GLN A 75 -3.54 4.74 0.60
N LEU A 76 -3.86 5.77 -0.16
CA LEU A 76 -2.99 6.34 -1.19
C LEU A 76 -2.66 7.77 -0.76
N THR A 77 -1.39 8.06 -0.42
CA THR A 77 -0.98 9.38 0.09
C THR A 77 -0.96 10.45 -0.98
N GLY A 78 -0.79 10.06 -2.23
CA GLY A 78 -0.78 10.91 -3.41
C GLY A 78 -0.41 10.09 -4.64
N THR A 79 0.02 10.74 -5.69
CA THR A 79 0.21 10.12 -7.01
C THR A 79 1.58 10.38 -7.63
N THR A 80 2.48 10.97 -6.85
CA THR A 80 3.88 11.14 -7.25
C THR A 80 4.68 9.86 -6.95
N ASP A 81 5.84 9.71 -7.55
CA ASP A 81 6.71 8.56 -7.34
C ASP A 81 7.14 8.37 -5.87
N ASP A 82 7.16 9.44 -5.08
CA ASP A 82 7.50 9.42 -3.66
C ASP A 82 6.31 9.07 -2.76
N ASP A 83 5.10 9.06 -3.31
CA ASP A 83 3.89 8.68 -2.57
C ASP A 83 3.79 7.18 -2.36
N THR A 84 2.87 6.77 -1.49
CA THR A 84 2.72 5.38 -1.08
C THR A 84 1.28 4.88 -1.17
N LEU A 85 1.17 3.62 -1.55
CA LEU A 85 -0.01 2.79 -1.33
C LEU A 85 0.26 1.93 -0.09
N SER A 86 -0.55 2.09 0.94
CA SER A 86 -0.53 1.27 2.15
C SER A 86 -1.84 0.53 2.31
N VAL A 87 -1.76 -0.76 2.59
CA VAL A 87 -2.93 -1.61 2.84
C VAL A 87 -2.75 -2.27 4.19
N TRP A 88 -3.75 -2.22 5.07
CA TRP A 88 -3.69 -2.90 6.36
C TRP A 88 -5.05 -3.39 6.84
N SER A 89 -5.00 -4.35 7.76
CA SER A 89 -6.16 -4.88 8.45
C SER A 89 -5.78 -5.25 9.89
N PHE A 90 -6.62 -4.89 10.85
CA PHE A 90 -6.43 -5.25 12.25
C PHE A 90 -6.97 -6.67 12.50
N VAL A 91 -6.17 -7.51 13.17
CA VAL A 91 -6.53 -8.91 13.41
C VAL A 91 -6.80 -9.23 14.88
N MET A 92 -6.17 -8.54 15.83
CA MET A 92 -6.47 -8.68 17.25
C MET A 92 -5.97 -7.51 18.08
N GLN A 93 -6.58 -7.34 19.25
CA GLN A 93 -6.20 -6.33 20.25
C GLN A 93 -5.13 -6.89 21.19
N LEU A 94 -4.19 -6.04 21.61
CA LEU A 94 -3.27 -6.29 22.71
C LEU A 94 -3.75 -5.57 23.97
N PRO A 95 -3.38 -6.04 25.18
CA PRO A 95 -2.50 -7.19 25.47
C PRO A 95 -3.16 -8.54 25.18
N ALA A 96 -2.32 -9.54 24.88
CA ALA A 96 -2.73 -10.90 24.57
C ALA A 96 -2.32 -11.88 25.67
N LYS A 97 -2.93 -13.05 25.70
CA LYS A 97 -2.43 -14.19 26.48
C LYS A 97 -1.11 -14.64 25.87
N ASN A 98 -0.12 -14.90 26.72
CA ASN A 98 1.19 -15.40 26.29
C ASN A 98 1.80 -14.62 25.11
N GLU A 99 1.91 -13.31 25.23
CA GLU A 99 2.49 -12.44 24.20
C GLU A 99 3.84 -12.91 23.66
N PRO A 100 4.81 -13.41 24.47
CA PRO A 100 6.07 -13.90 23.90
C PRO A 100 5.89 -15.01 22.87
N GLN A 101 4.96 -15.94 23.10
CA GLN A 101 4.64 -17.00 22.12
C GLN A 101 3.93 -16.44 20.90
N LEU A 102 3.00 -15.52 21.09
CA LEU A 102 2.33 -14.81 19.98
C LEU A 102 3.36 -14.10 19.10
N MET A 103 4.25 -13.30 19.69
CA MET A 103 5.26 -12.56 18.92
C MET A 103 6.18 -13.49 18.14
N ARG A 104 6.60 -14.61 18.75
CA ARG A 104 7.39 -15.63 18.02
C ARG A 104 6.62 -16.19 16.84
N LYS A 105 5.36 -16.58 17.02
CA LYS A 105 4.49 -17.11 15.98
C LYS A 105 4.35 -16.11 14.81
N LEU A 106 4.06 -14.85 15.11
CA LEU A 106 3.91 -13.82 14.08
C LEU A 106 5.21 -13.58 13.29
N LEU A 107 6.36 -13.58 13.94
CA LEU A 107 7.66 -13.44 13.27
C LEU A 107 8.00 -14.67 12.41
N GLU A 108 7.67 -15.86 12.85
CA GLU A 108 7.84 -17.09 12.06
C GLU A 108 6.91 -17.09 10.83
N MET A 109 5.66 -16.61 10.97
CA MET A 109 4.73 -16.42 9.86
C MET A 109 5.22 -15.36 8.87
N ASN A 110 5.81 -14.27 9.34
CA ASN A 110 6.41 -13.26 8.47
C ASN A 110 7.52 -13.82 7.58
N ALA A 111 8.22 -14.85 8.03
CA ALA A 111 9.29 -15.48 7.27
C ALA A 111 8.78 -16.46 6.19
N SER A 112 7.55 -16.99 6.30
CA SER A 112 7.14 -18.12 5.48
C SER A 112 5.73 -18.06 4.89
N ALA A 113 4.84 -17.20 5.41
CA ALA A 113 3.41 -17.29 5.12
C ALA A 113 2.71 -15.96 4.76
N THR A 114 3.43 -14.83 4.75
CA THR A 114 2.82 -13.50 4.57
C THR A 114 3.11 -12.85 3.22
N PHE A 115 3.86 -13.51 2.34
CA PHE A 115 4.27 -12.99 1.03
C PHE A 115 4.89 -11.58 1.15
N GLU A 116 4.35 -10.58 0.45
CA GLU A 116 4.81 -9.19 0.49
C GLU A 116 4.25 -8.40 1.66
N SER A 117 3.29 -8.96 2.43
CA SER A 117 2.78 -8.35 3.65
C SER A 117 3.55 -8.81 4.89
N ARG A 118 3.19 -8.29 6.03
CA ARG A 118 3.77 -8.67 7.32
C ARG A 118 2.82 -8.41 8.47
N PHE A 119 2.93 -9.18 9.53
CA PHE A 119 2.35 -8.82 10.81
C PHE A 119 3.19 -7.72 11.48
N GLY A 120 2.51 -6.79 12.10
CA GLY A 120 3.10 -5.71 12.88
C GLY A 120 2.19 -5.33 14.05
N ILE A 121 2.63 -4.36 14.83
CA ILE A 121 1.83 -3.78 15.93
C ILE A 121 1.66 -2.30 15.65
N VAL A 122 0.42 -1.83 15.66
CA VAL A 122 0.06 -0.43 15.52
C VAL A 122 -1.02 -0.10 16.56
N ASN A 123 -0.78 0.89 17.41
CA ASN A 123 -1.72 1.34 18.45
C ASN A 123 -2.26 0.19 19.32
N ASP A 124 -1.37 -0.66 19.84
CA ASP A 124 -1.70 -1.84 20.65
C ASP A 124 -2.62 -2.85 19.94
N GLN A 125 -2.56 -2.90 18.61
CA GLN A 125 -3.26 -3.89 17.80
C GLN A 125 -2.29 -4.62 16.89
N VAL A 126 -2.47 -5.93 16.76
CA VAL A 126 -1.79 -6.71 15.73
C VAL A 126 -2.46 -6.42 14.39
N VAL A 127 -1.65 -6.08 13.40
CA VAL A 127 -2.10 -5.77 12.03
C VAL A 127 -1.39 -6.65 11.02
N VAL A 128 -2.05 -6.92 9.90
CA VAL A 128 -1.39 -7.32 8.65
C VAL A 128 -1.25 -6.08 7.81
N ILE A 129 -0.07 -5.79 7.30
CA ILE A 129 0.21 -4.56 6.55
C ILE A 129 1.15 -4.82 5.36
N ALA A 130 0.93 -4.12 4.27
CA ALA A 130 1.83 -3.99 3.14
C ALA A 130 1.89 -2.54 2.69
N THR A 131 3.08 -2.08 2.28
CA THR A 131 3.29 -0.72 1.77
C THR A 131 4.16 -0.78 0.52
N ARG A 132 3.78 -0.04 -0.50
CA ARG A 132 4.48 0.10 -1.78
C ARG A 132 4.61 1.58 -2.13
N THR A 133 5.72 1.97 -2.76
CA THR A 133 5.82 3.27 -3.42
C THR A 133 4.94 3.30 -4.66
N VAL A 134 4.46 4.46 -5.03
CA VAL A 134 3.63 4.66 -6.23
C VAL A 134 4.46 4.52 -7.51
N ALA A 135 5.78 4.78 -7.43
CA ALA A 135 6.69 4.59 -8.55
C ALA A 135 6.53 3.19 -9.17
N ASP A 136 6.28 3.14 -10.46
CA ASP A 136 6.10 1.91 -11.26
C ASP A 136 4.98 0.96 -10.74
N LEU A 137 4.05 1.45 -9.93
CA LEU A 137 2.96 0.64 -9.37
C LEU A 137 1.94 0.28 -10.47
N SER A 138 1.83 -1.01 -10.76
CA SER A 138 0.90 -1.53 -11.77
C SER A 138 -0.47 -1.90 -11.17
N PRO A 139 -1.55 -1.93 -11.99
CA PRO A 139 -2.86 -2.43 -11.56
C PRO A 139 -2.82 -3.83 -10.95
N THR A 140 -1.99 -4.71 -11.49
CA THR A 140 -1.81 -6.08 -10.97
C THR A 140 -1.20 -6.06 -9.57
N GLU A 141 -0.23 -5.18 -9.30
CA GLU A 141 0.37 -5.06 -7.98
C GLU A 141 -0.59 -4.44 -6.96
N ILE A 142 -1.41 -3.47 -7.38
CA ILE A 142 -2.50 -2.92 -6.54
C ILE A 142 -3.44 -4.03 -6.10
N SER A 143 -4.00 -4.77 -7.06
CA SER A 143 -4.91 -5.89 -6.81
C SER A 143 -4.26 -6.95 -5.92
N ARG A 144 -3.03 -7.35 -6.23
CA ARG A 144 -2.29 -8.34 -5.46
C ARG A 144 -2.04 -7.89 -4.02
N THR A 145 -1.59 -6.65 -3.80
CA THR A 145 -1.31 -6.12 -2.47
C THR A 145 -2.56 -6.11 -1.59
N ILE A 146 -3.69 -5.63 -2.13
CA ILE A 146 -4.96 -5.59 -1.40
C ILE A 146 -5.45 -7.00 -1.09
N THR A 147 -5.41 -7.91 -2.07
CA THR A 147 -5.85 -9.31 -1.90
C THR A 147 -5.03 -10.03 -0.85
N ILE A 148 -3.70 -9.91 -0.87
CA ILE A 148 -2.81 -10.59 0.09
C ILE A 148 -3.10 -10.13 1.51
N VAL A 149 -3.18 -8.82 1.77
CA VAL A 149 -3.47 -8.31 3.12
C VAL A 149 -4.84 -8.75 3.61
N ALA A 150 -5.87 -8.63 2.77
CA ALA A 150 -7.24 -9.03 3.13
C ALA A 150 -7.32 -10.53 3.44
N THR A 151 -6.77 -11.38 2.60
CA THR A 151 -6.80 -12.84 2.76
C THR A 151 -6.02 -13.29 3.98
N ILE A 152 -4.79 -12.78 4.19
CA ILE A 152 -3.98 -13.17 5.35
C ILE A 152 -4.62 -12.71 6.65
N ALA A 153 -5.23 -11.53 6.68
CA ALA A 153 -5.94 -11.07 7.86
C ALA A 153 -7.14 -11.95 8.18
N ASP A 154 -8.01 -12.20 7.19
CA ASP A 154 -9.22 -13.03 7.35
C ASP A 154 -8.90 -14.49 7.71
N ASP A 155 -7.87 -15.07 7.11
CA ASP A 155 -7.45 -16.45 7.40
C ASP A 155 -6.90 -16.64 8.81
N ASN A 156 -6.45 -15.58 9.48
CA ASN A 156 -5.72 -15.68 10.75
C ASN A 156 -6.39 -14.98 11.94
N ASP A 157 -7.31 -14.04 11.76
CA ASP A 157 -7.88 -13.27 12.86
C ASP A 157 -8.61 -14.14 13.88
N ASP A 158 -9.51 -15.00 13.44
CA ASP A 158 -10.28 -15.90 14.31
C ASP A 158 -9.36 -16.85 15.11
N ALA A 159 -8.37 -17.44 14.45
CA ALA A 159 -7.44 -18.38 15.09
C ALA A 159 -6.54 -17.67 16.11
N LEU A 160 -6.02 -16.49 15.79
CA LEU A 160 -5.20 -15.69 16.70
C LEU A 160 -6.02 -15.19 17.89
N GLN A 161 -7.24 -14.75 17.68
CA GLN A 161 -8.12 -14.33 18.77
C GLN A 161 -8.54 -15.49 19.66
N ALA A 162 -8.83 -16.66 19.10
CA ALA A 162 -9.18 -17.87 19.87
C ALA A 162 -8.01 -18.36 20.75
N GLU A 163 -6.78 -18.32 20.24
CA GLU A 163 -5.59 -18.82 20.93
C GLU A 163 -5.01 -17.81 21.92
N TYR A 164 -4.98 -16.52 21.57
CA TYR A 164 -4.28 -15.47 22.32
C TYR A 164 -5.18 -14.32 22.81
N GLY A 165 -6.41 -14.22 22.39
CA GLY A 165 -7.35 -13.19 22.83
C GLY A 165 -7.68 -13.31 24.31
N GLN A 166 -7.86 -12.16 24.99
CA GLN A 166 -8.28 -12.08 26.39
C GLN A 166 -9.78 -12.16 26.55
#